data_35a2837ecee5c01d5af39bc225db49bf
#
_entry.id   35a2837ecee5c01d5af39bc225db49bf
#
_cell.length_a   1.000
_cell.length_b   1.000
_cell.length_c   1.000
_cell.angle_alpha   90.00
_cell.angle_beta   90.00
_cell.angle_gamma   90.00
#
_symmetry.space_group_name_H-M   'P 1'
#
loop_
_entity.id
_entity.type
_entity.pdbx_description
1 polymer ?
#
loop_
_entity_poly.entity_id
_entity_poly.type
_entity_poly.pdbx_seq_one_letter_code
_entity_poly.pdbx_strand_id
1 'polypeptide(L)'
;ILSNEKDGIISSKDNILEVGDQRFVYSIRNIGDAYLISIINDDYRREFKSSLISGISNSSIVIIVIVFMILMMWVYSLIHPLNQIRNYIKKVKDGEKAKLVIKRNDEIGEVAEAIVDMTDELSAQERIREEMIQNISHDLKTPIATIKSYSESIKDGIYPYDTLEKSVDVIIEHADRLEKKVYSLITYNKIGYLQDNDEDVKVDMHDVIEKAILSCKVLRNDVSIDTSDVMNDIYFHGEEEAWRTAVENLLDNALRYAKSEIRFTLSPELFEIFDDGPLMNKDRLDKLFKPYEKGNKGNFGLGLSIVKRVCDTFGYCVVGENKNDGVVFRIYCNNTKAKGKKKV
;
A
#
# COMPACT_ATOMS: atom_id res chain seq x y z
N ILE A 1 68.54 -63.12 9.92
CA ILE A 1 68.54 -61.68 9.61
C ILE A 1 69.81 -61.31 8.87
N LEU A 2 70.99 -61.81 9.29
CA LEU A 2 72.29 -61.48 8.71
C LEU A 2 72.56 -62.19 7.39
N SER A 3 71.84 -63.23 7.00
CA SER A 3 72.09 -63.99 5.77
C SER A 3 71.56 -63.30 4.47
N ASN A 4 70.81 -62.27 4.57
CA ASN A 4 70.24 -61.58 3.40
C ASN A 4 70.90 -60.23 3.05
N GLU A 5 71.93 -59.79 3.80
CA GLU A 5 72.64 -58.53 3.52
C GLU A 5 74.08 -58.85 3.04
N LYS A 6 74.17 -59.23 1.79
CA LYS A 6 75.51 -59.52 1.17
C LYS A 6 76.16 -58.31 0.55
N ASP A 7 75.58 -57.13 0.47
CA ASP A 7 76.24 -55.95 -0.11
C ASP A 7 75.96 -54.71 0.73
N GLY A 8 76.93 -54.23 1.42
CA GLY A 8 77.11 -53.11 2.34
C GLY A 8 76.42 -51.79 2.11
N ILE A 9 75.19 -51.77 1.59
CA ILE A 9 74.38 -50.61 1.49
C ILE A 9 73.15 -50.82 2.37
N ILE A 10 73.18 -50.33 3.61
CA ILE A 10 72.03 -50.26 4.51
C ILE A 10 71.11 -49.19 3.98
N SER A 11 70.10 -49.60 3.22
CA SER A 11 68.98 -48.72 2.83
C SER A 11 68.27 -48.28 4.07
N SER A 12 68.05 -46.97 4.27
CA SER A 12 67.37 -46.39 5.37
C SER A 12 65.81 -46.54 5.27
N LYS A 13 65.35 -47.64 4.65
CA LYS A 13 63.94 -48.04 4.72
C LYS A 13 63.70 -48.81 6.01
N ASP A 14 62.65 -48.45 6.74
CA ASP A 14 62.22 -49.12 7.96
C ASP A 14 62.18 -50.64 7.75
N ASN A 15 63.20 -51.37 8.27
CA ASN A 15 63.24 -52.81 8.23
C ASN A 15 62.30 -53.38 9.24
N ILE A 16 61.24 -54.06 8.79
CA ILE A 16 60.18 -54.61 9.61
C ILE A 16 60.38 -56.12 9.73
N LEU A 17 60.35 -56.59 10.95
CA LEU A 17 60.37 -58.01 11.27
C LEU A 17 59.07 -58.39 11.95
N GLU A 18 58.40 -59.38 11.41
CA GLU A 18 57.19 -59.97 12.03
C GLU A 18 57.54 -61.33 12.63
N VAL A 19 57.35 -61.48 13.94
CA VAL A 19 57.62 -62.76 14.66
C VAL A 19 56.35 -63.13 15.40
N GLY A 20 55.60 -64.11 14.88
CA GLY A 20 54.28 -64.45 15.39
C GLY A 20 53.30 -63.29 15.20
N ASP A 21 52.70 -62.80 16.27
CA ASP A 21 51.73 -61.72 16.29
C ASP A 21 52.33 -60.34 16.63
N GLN A 22 53.70 -60.32 16.80
CA GLN A 22 54.43 -59.12 17.18
C GLN A 22 55.24 -58.55 15.99
N ARG A 23 55.22 -57.24 15.86
CA ARG A 23 55.94 -56.52 14.83
C ARG A 23 57.06 -55.68 15.41
N PHE A 24 58.30 -55.94 14.93
CA PHE A 24 59.46 -55.18 15.34
C PHE A 24 59.99 -54.35 14.19
N VAL A 25 60.41 -53.13 14.47
CA VAL A 25 61.18 -52.26 13.57
C VAL A 25 62.62 -52.40 14.02
N TYR A 26 63.46 -52.79 13.14
CA TYR A 26 64.93 -52.93 13.42
C TYR A 26 65.78 -52.03 12.53
N SER A 27 66.90 -51.59 13.08
CA SER A 27 67.93 -50.85 12.34
C SER A 27 69.29 -51.46 12.59
N ILE A 28 70.07 -51.74 11.55
CA ILE A 28 71.42 -52.29 11.65
C ILE A 28 72.36 -51.19 11.21
N ARG A 29 73.36 -50.87 12.05
CA ARG A 29 74.41 -49.92 11.75
C ARG A 29 75.77 -50.61 11.88
N ASN A 30 76.61 -50.52 10.87
CA ASN A 30 77.95 -51.04 10.93
C ASN A 30 78.90 -50.08 11.73
N ILE A 31 79.65 -50.61 12.72
CA ILE A 31 80.58 -49.85 13.56
C ILE A 31 81.99 -50.58 13.43
N GLY A 32 82.65 -50.47 12.31
CA GLY A 32 83.91 -51.12 12.06
C GLY A 32 83.77 -52.62 11.96
N ASP A 33 84.38 -53.38 12.91
CA ASP A 33 84.36 -54.87 12.94
C ASP A 33 83.09 -55.45 13.60
N ALA A 34 82.09 -54.60 13.96
CA ALA A 34 80.90 -55.06 14.63
C ALA A 34 79.63 -54.41 14.08
N TYR A 35 78.42 -55.01 14.29
CA TYR A 35 77.13 -54.48 13.91
C TYR A 35 76.31 -54.11 15.17
N LEU A 36 75.79 -52.89 15.20
CA LEU A 36 74.84 -52.49 16.18
C LEU A 36 73.45 -52.75 15.63
N ILE A 37 72.69 -53.62 16.30
CA ILE A 37 71.28 -53.90 15.95
C ILE A 37 70.40 -53.26 17.01
N SER A 38 69.52 -52.30 16.58
CA SER A 38 68.54 -51.71 17.39
C SER A 38 67.18 -52.30 17.00
N ILE A 39 66.45 -52.88 17.97
CA ILE A 39 65.12 -53.49 17.75
C ILE A 39 64.09 -52.76 18.68
N ILE A 40 63.00 -52.28 18.08
CA ILE A 40 61.95 -51.64 18.81
C ILE A 40 60.61 -52.36 18.48
N ASN A 41 59.86 -52.70 19.49
CA ASN A 41 58.51 -53.24 19.29
C ASN A 41 57.57 -52.09 18.77
N ASP A 42 56.96 -52.29 17.58
CA ASP A 42 56.10 -51.33 16.92
C ASP A 42 54.60 -51.50 17.29
N ASP A 43 54.21 -52.54 18.04
CA ASP A 43 52.84 -52.85 18.37
C ASP A 43 52.17 -51.71 19.18
N TYR A 44 52.89 -51.20 20.19
CA TYR A 44 52.39 -50.08 21.01
C TYR A 44 52.18 -48.82 20.18
N ARG A 45 53.08 -48.52 19.29
CA ARG A 45 52.98 -47.36 18.40
C ARG A 45 51.78 -47.51 17.43
N ARG A 46 51.54 -48.73 16.97
CA ARG A 46 50.44 -49.06 16.05
C ARG A 46 49.08 -49.01 16.79
N GLU A 47 48.98 -49.60 17.96
CA GLU A 47 47.76 -49.47 18.80
C GLU A 47 47.44 -48.05 19.17
N PHE A 48 48.44 -47.29 19.60
CA PHE A 48 48.27 -45.87 19.90
C PHE A 48 47.78 -45.07 18.67
N LYS A 49 48.40 -45.30 17.52
CA LYS A 49 48.03 -44.68 16.27
C LYS A 49 46.62 -45.05 15.82
N SER A 50 46.22 -46.29 15.92
CA SER A 50 44.87 -46.78 15.61
C SER A 50 43.83 -46.23 16.58
N SER A 51 44.14 -46.17 17.87
CA SER A 51 43.29 -45.59 18.89
C SER A 51 43.07 -44.08 18.69
N LEU A 52 44.14 -43.35 18.35
CA LEU A 52 44.03 -41.93 17.99
C LEU A 52 43.16 -41.71 16.74
N ILE A 53 43.42 -42.48 15.68
CA ILE A 53 42.65 -42.36 14.42
C ILE A 53 41.17 -42.70 14.67
N SER A 54 40.88 -43.74 15.40
CA SER A 54 39.50 -44.15 15.73
C SER A 54 38.81 -43.07 16.60
N GLY A 55 39.54 -42.53 17.60
CA GLY A 55 39.04 -41.44 18.44
C GLY A 55 38.69 -40.18 17.65
N ILE A 56 39.62 -39.76 16.76
CA ILE A 56 39.38 -38.59 15.87
C ILE A 56 38.23 -38.87 14.91
N SER A 57 38.19 -40.08 14.31
CA SER A 57 37.11 -40.43 13.37
C SER A 57 35.73 -40.40 14.04
N ASN A 58 35.59 -41.01 15.23
CA ASN A 58 34.35 -41.02 15.98
C ASN A 58 33.92 -39.62 16.39
N SER A 59 34.88 -38.80 16.87
CA SER A 59 34.58 -37.40 17.21
C SER A 59 34.14 -36.58 15.99
N SER A 60 34.77 -36.79 14.84
CA SER A 60 34.42 -36.13 13.59
C SER A 60 33.00 -36.50 13.12
N ILE A 61 32.63 -37.77 13.22
CA ILE A 61 31.27 -38.24 12.87
C ILE A 61 30.22 -37.54 13.76
N VAL A 62 30.46 -37.47 15.08
CA VAL A 62 29.55 -36.81 16.01
C VAL A 62 29.40 -35.34 15.68
N ILE A 63 30.51 -34.64 15.38
CA ILE A 63 30.48 -33.23 15.00
C ILE A 63 29.68 -33.04 13.70
N ILE A 64 29.90 -33.87 12.68
CA ILE A 64 29.19 -33.81 11.41
C ILE A 64 27.67 -33.99 11.62
N VAL A 65 27.24 -34.94 12.44
CA VAL A 65 25.83 -35.19 12.77
C VAL A 65 25.21 -33.98 13.47
N ILE A 66 25.94 -33.39 14.44
CA ILE A 66 25.46 -32.19 15.15
C ILE A 66 25.30 -31.02 14.18
N VAL A 67 26.31 -30.76 13.34
CA VAL A 67 26.25 -29.68 12.33
C VAL A 67 25.08 -29.91 11.36
N PHE A 68 24.89 -31.14 10.90
CA PHE A 68 23.79 -31.51 10.01
C PHE A 68 22.43 -31.26 10.68
N MET A 69 22.25 -31.65 11.95
CA MET A 69 21.02 -31.36 12.69
C MET A 69 20.75 -29.86 12.84
N ILE A 70 21.79 -29.07 13.15
CA ILE A 70 21.68 -27.61 13.26
C ILE A 70 21.24 -27.02 11.92
N LEU A 71 21.87 -27.43 10.82
CA LEU A 71 21.53 -26.97 9.46
C LEU A 71 20.08 -27.32 9.09
N MET A 72 19.64 -28.55 9.39
CA MET A 72 18.27 -28.97 9.12
C MET A 72 17.25 -28.18 9.95
N MET A 73 17.55 -27.90 11.22
CA MET A 73 16.71 -27.06 12.08
C MET A 73 16.65 -25.63 11.54
N TRP A 74 17.76 -25.07 11.06
CA TRP A 74 17.83 -23.73 10.50
C TRP A 74 17.03 -23.62 9.19
N VAL A 75 17.21 -24.58 8.27
CA VAL A 75 16.45 -24.67 7.02
C VAL A 75 14.93 -24.78 7.31
N TYR A 76 14.52 -25.62 8.25
CA TYR A 76 13.10 -25.74 8.64
C TYR A 76 12.57 -24.43 9.21
N SER A 77 13.35 -23.75 10.04
CA SER A 77 13.00 -22.44 10.63
C SER A 77 12.78 -21.33 9.59
N LEU A 78 13.39 -21.41 8.41
CA LEU A 78 13.21 -20.45 7.30
C LEU A 78 12.09 -20.89 6.35
N ILE A 79 12.11 -22.14 5.89
CA ILE A 79 11.21 -22.62 4.84
C ILE A 79 9.76 -22.70 5.34
N HIS A 80 9.55 -23.10 6.57
CA HIS A 80 8.20 -23.28 7.11
C HIS A 80 7.40 -21.96 7.14
N PRO A 81 7.88 -20.85 7.71
CA PRO A 81 7.18 -19.56 7.68
C PRO A 81 6.96 -19.01 6.25
N LEU A 82 7.95 -19.14 5.37
CA LEU A 82 7.81 -18.72 3.98
C LEU A 82 6.70 -19.48 3.24
N ASN A 83 6.55 -20.77 3.51
CA ASN A 83 5.43 -21.55 2.97
C ASN A 83 4.08 -21.10 3.56
N GLN A 84 4.03 -20.69 4.84
CA GLN A 84 2.81 -20.13 5.43
C GLN A 84 2.42 -18.82 4.76
N ILE A 85 3.38 -17.90 4.55
CA ILE A 85 3.16 -16.64 3.83
C ILE A 85 2.66 -16.92 2.42
N ARG A 86 3.34 -17.82 1.66
CA ARG A 86 2.93 -18.18 0.30
C ARG A 86 1.50 -18.73 0.24
N ASN A 87 1.16 -19.61 1.17
CA ASN A 87 -0.18 -20.20 1.22
C ASN A 87 -1.25 -19.18 1.63
N TYR A 88 -0.91 -18.23 2.50
CA TYR A 88 -1.78 -17.11 2.86
C TYR A 88 -2.06 -16.24 1.63
N ILE A 89 -1.02 -15.79 0.92
CA ILE A 89 -1.17 -14.98 -0.31
C ILE A 89 -2.03 -15.72 -1.35
N LYS A 90 -1.82 -17.04 -1.52
CA LYS A 90 -2.63 -17.84 -2.44
C LYS A 90 -4.11 -17.83 -2.05
N LYS A 91 -4.42 -18.05 -0.78
CA LYS A 91 -5.81 -18.03 -0.29
C LYS A 91 -6.47 -16.67 -0.46
N VAL A 92 -5.76 -15.58 -0.12
CA VAL A 92 -6.26 -14.22 -0.33
C VAL A 92 -6.54 -13.97 -1.82
N LYS A 93 -5.63 -14.37 -2.71
CA LYS A 93 -5.82 -14.27 -4.16
C LYS A 93 -7.06 -15.03 -4.65
N ASP A 94 -7.35 -16.19 -4.07
CA ASP A 94 -8.50 -17.02 -4.41
C ASP A 94 -9.81 -16.49 -3.74
N GLY A 95 -9.76 -15.34 -3.04
CA GLY A 95 -10.90 -14.71 -2.37
C GLY A 95 -11.29 -15.38 -1.05
N GLU A 96 -10.46 -16.27 -0.52
CA GLU A 96 -10.72 -16.95 0.75
C GLU A 96 -10.31 -16.06 1.94
N LYS A 97 -11.14 -16.05 2.99
CA LYS A 97 -10.77 -15.43 4.27
C LYS A 97 -9.71 -16.27 4.96
N ALA A 98 -8.49 -15.81 4.96
CA ALA A 98 -7.36 -16.46 5.63
C ALA A 98 -6.80 -15.54 6.72
N LYS A 99 -6.19 -16.15 7.76
CA LYS A 99 -5.42 -15.41 8.77
C LYS A 99 -3.99 -15.91 8.74
N LEU A 100 -3.05 -15.00 8.65
CA LEU A 100 -1.63 -15.27 8.83
C LEU A 100 -1.26 -14.87 10.27
N VAL A 101 -0.74 -15.84 11.05
CA VAL A 101 -0.24 -15.58 12.40
C VAL A 101 1.17 -16.13 12.49
N ILE A 102 2.15 -15.27 12.28
CA ILE A 102 3.57 -15.58 12.44
C ILE A 102 4.08 -14.74 13.61
N LYS A 103 4.31 -15.40 14.76
CA LYS A 103 4.86 -14.75 15.97
C LYS A 103 6.39 -14.80 15.93
N ARG A 104 7.01 -13.90 15.18
CA ARG A 104 8.46 -13.76 15.09
C ARG A 104 8.82 -12.28 15.17
N ASN A 105 9.97 -11.99 15.79
CA ASN A 105 10.52 -10.65 15.91
C ASN A 105 11.80 -10.50 15.07
N ASP A 106 11.79 -11.07 13.87
CA ASP A 106 12.86 -11.01 12.89
C ASP A 106 12.33 -10.50 11.54
N GLU A 107 13.18 -10.42 10.53
CA GLU A 107 12.85 -9.89 9.19
C GLU A 107 11.71 -10.66 8.52
N ILE A 108 11.56 -11.96 8.84
CA ILE A 108 10.43 -12.77 8.34
C ILE A 108 9.12 -12.37 9.02
N GLY A 109 9.17 -12.01 10.30
CA GLY A 109 8.04 -11.48 11.04
C GLY A 109 7.58 -10.13 10.47
N GLU A 110 8.52 -9.20 10.22
CA GLU A 110 8.22 -7.90 9.61
C GLU A 110 7.60 -8.03 8.21
N VAL A 111 8.14 -8.93 7.38
CA VAL A 111 7.56 -9.22 6.05
C VAL A 111 6.15 -9.79 6.17
N ALA A 112 5.93 -10.69 7.13
CA ALA A 112 4.60 -11.27 7.33
C ALA A 112 3.58 -10.21 7.77
N GLU A 113 3.94 -9.30 8.66
CA GLU A 113 3.11 -8.18 9.11
C GLU A 113 2.81 -7.21 7.95
N ALA A 114 3.84 -6.78 7.22
CA ALA A 114 3.66 -5.92 6.05
C ALA A 114 2.74 -6.53 4.98
N ILE A 115 2.78 -7.84 4.77
CA ILE A 115 1.88 -8.53 3.85
C ILE A 115 0.44 -8.55 4.40
N VAL A 116 0.24 -8.74 5.69
CA VAL A 116 -1.10 -8.67 6.31
C VAL A 116 -1.67 -7.26 6.14
N ASP A 117 -0.91 -6.24 6.50
CA ASP A 117 -1.33 -4.84 6.37
C ASP A 117 -1.70 -4.50 4.92
N MET A 118 -0.86 -4.89 3.96
CA MET A 118 -1.14 -4.68 2.53
C MET A 118 -2.42 -5.40 2.08
N THR A 119 -2.65 -6.64 2.54
CA THR A 119 -3.85 -7.39 2.15
C THR A 119 -5.13 -6.85 2.80
N ASP A 120 -5.03 -6.34 4.03
CA ASP A 120 -6.14 -5.70 4.73
C ASP A 120 -6.49 -4.37 4.05
N GLU A 121 -5.50 -3.58 3.65
CA GLU A 121 -5.71 -2.35 2.89
C GLU A 121 -6.34 -2.62 1.51
N LEU A 122 -5.84 -3.61 0.75
CA LEU A 122 -6.44 -4.02 -0.52
C LEU A 122 -7.91 -4.47 -0.36
N SER A 123 -8.19 -5.25 0.69
CA SER A 123 -9.55 -5.71 1.00
C SER A 123 -10.49 -4.55 1.36
N ALA A 124 -9.97 -3.55 2.07
CA ALA A 124 -10.73 -2.34 2.38
C ALA A 124 -11.02 -1.51 1.11
N GLN A 125 -10.02 -1.38 0.23
CA GLN A 125 -10.19 -0.67 -1.06
C GLN A 125 -11.20 -1.38 -1.96
N GLU A 126 -11.16 -2.72 -2.07
CA GLU A 126 -12.11 -3.49 -2.88
C GLU A 126 -13.53 -3.37 -2.33
N ARG A 127 -13.72 -3.42 -1.01
CA ARG A 127 -15.03 -3.19 -0.39
C ARG A 127 -15.58 -1.81 -0.69
N ILE A 128 -14.75 -0.76 -0.58
CA ILE A 128 -15.16 0.61 -0.93
C ILE A 128 -15.57 0.68 -2.41
N ARG A 129 -14.83 0.00 -3.28
CA ARG A 129 -15.14 -0.07 -4.72
C ARG A 129 -16.46 -0.78 -5.00
N GLU A 130 -16.72 -1.91 -4.32
CA GLU A 130 -17.99 -2.63 -4.46
C GLU A 130 -19.18 -1.80 -3.97
N GLU A 131 -19.06 -1.17 -2.80
CA GLU A 131 -20.07 -0.24 -2.26
C GLU A 131 -20.32 0.92 -3.23
N MET A 132 -19.26 1.44 -3.85
CA MET A 132 -19.34 2.48 -4.86
C MET A 132 -20.16 2.02 -6.08
N ILE A 133 -19.86 0.84 -6.64
CA ILE A 133 -20.58 0.29 -7.81
C ILE A 133 -22.07 0.07 -7.50
N GLN A 134 -22.38 -0.45 -6.31
CA GLN A 134 -23.77 -0.64 -5.86
C GLN A 134 -24.51 0.68 -5.76
N ASN A 135 -23.90 1.70 -5.14
CA ASN A 135 -24.50 3.03 -5.01
C ASN A 135 -24.72 3.70 -6.36
N ILE A 136 -23.74 3.60 -7.29
CA ILE A 136 -23.88 4.08 -8.68
C ILE A 136 -25.09 3.42 -9.34
N SER A 137 -25.14 2.09 -9.27
CA SER A 137 -26.19 1.32 -9.93
C SER A 137 -27.60 1.72 -9.42
N HIS A 138 -27.73 1.87 -8.11
CA HIS A 138 -28.99 2.32 -7.49
C HIS A 138 -29.37 3.75 -7.92
N ASP A 139 -28.40 4.65 -7.89
CA ASP A 139 -28.62 6.07 -8.15
C ASP A 139 -28.87 6.40 -9.63
N LEU A 140 -28.38 5.56 -10.56
CA LEU A 140 -28.71 5.67 -11.97
C LEU A 140 -30.06 5.00 -12.31
N LYS A 141 -30.40 3.90 -11.64
CA LYS A 141 -31.65 3.18 -11.89
C LYS A 141 -32.88 4.04 -11.62
N THR A 142 -32.86 4.85 -10.56
CA THR A 142 -34.02 5.68 -10.16
C THR A 142 -34.42 6.67 -11.26
N PRO A 143 -33.56 7.61 -11.74
CA PRO A 143 -33.95 8.53 -12.81
C PRO A 143 -34.31 7.83 -14.12
N ILE A 144 -33.63 6.73 -14.48
CA ILE A 144 -33.96 5.95 -15.66
C ILE A 144 -35.36 5.37 -15.56
N ALA A 145 -35.73 4.80 -14.41
CA ALA A 145 -37.07 4.26 -14.17
C ALA A 145 -38.14 5.35 -14.25
N THR A 146 -37.86 6.55 -13.70
CA THR A 146 -38.78 7.70 -13.75
C THR A 146 -38.96 8.18 -15.20
N ILE A 147 -37.89 8.38 -15.95
CA ILE A 147 -37.94 8.77 -17.37
C ILE A 147 -38.79 7.76 -18.14
N LYS A 148 -38.51 6.44 -17.96
CA LYS A 148 -39.24 5.39 -18.63
C LYS A 148 -40.75 5.40 -18.27
N SER A 149 -41.06 5.45 -16.98
CA SER A 149 -42.45 5.45 -16.53
C SER A 149 -43.26 6.66 -17.05
N TYR A 150 -42.68 7.86 -17.04
CA TYR A 150 -43.36 9.04 -17.58
C TYR A 150 -43.50 9.00 -19.08
N SER A 151 -42.48 8.48 -19.79
CA SER A 151 -42.57 8.28 -21.24
C SER A 151 -43.66 7.24 -21.63
N GLU A 152 -43.81 6.16 -20.87
CA GLU A 152 -44.88 5.18 -21.04
C GLU A 152 -46.25 5.81 -20.77
N SER A 153 -46.40 6.57 -19.65
CA SER A 153 -47.65 7.29 -19.35
C SER A 153 -48.06 8.27 -20.46
N ILE A 154 -47.11 9.04 -20.97
CA ILE A 154 -47.35 9.99 -22.06
C ILE A 154 -47.81 9.26 -23.32
N LYS A 155 -47.18 8.11 -23.64
CA LYS A 155 -47.55 7.27 -24.77
C LYS A 155 -48.99 6.74 -24.67
N ASP A 156 -49.46 6.47 -23.45
CA ASP A 156 -50.80 6.02 -23.15
C ASP A 156 -51.81 7.19 -23.05
N GLY A 157 -51.39 8.43 -23.33
CA GLY A 157 -52.24 9.65 -23.26
C GLY A 157 -52.48 10.15 -21.87
N ILE A 158 -51.72 9.64 -20.87
CA ILE A 158 -51.82 10.06 -19.47
C ILE A 158 -50.67 11.06 -19.17
N TYR A 159 -51.01 12.25 -18.69
CA TYR A 159 -50.05 13.31 -18.37
C TYR A 159 -49.92 13.46 -16.86
N PRO A 160 -48.90 12.87 -16.21
CA PRO A 160 -48.73 12.86 -14.75
C PRO A 160 -48.66 14.25 -14.11
N TYR A 161 -48.29 15.27 -14.90
CA TYR A 161 -48.19 16.69 -14.44
C TYR A 161 -49.21 17.61 -15.16
N ASP A 162 -50.42 17.16 -15.30
CA ASP A 162 -51.57 17.87 -15.88
C ASP A 162 -51.47 18.09 -17.41
N THR A 163 -50.34 18.42 -17.95
CA THR A 163 -50.14 18.70 -19.37
C THR A 163 -48.99 17.89 -19.98
N LEU A 164 -49.02 17.67 -21.28
CA LEU A 164 -47.94 17.01 -22.01
C LEU A 164 -46.62 17.76 -21.81
N GLU A 165 -46.65 19.10 -21.94
CA GLU A 165 -45.46 19.96 -21.83
C GLU A 165 -44.79 19.78 -20.46
N LYS A 166 -45.53 19.95 -19.34
CA LYS A 166 -45.01 19.76 -17.99
C LYS A 166 -44.47 18.33 -17.74
N SER A 167 -45.13 17.32 -18.33
CA SER A 167 -44.70 15.95 -18.17
C SER A 167 -43.40 15.66 -18.93
N VAL A 168 -43.20 16.30 -20.08
CA VAL A 168 -41.95 16.25 -20.84
C VAL A 168 -40.84 17.01 -20.12
N ASP A 169 -41.14 18.20 -19.54
CA ASP A 169 -40.18 18.98 -18.76
C ASP A 169 -39.58 18.15 -17.59
N VAL A 170 -40.40 17.37 -16.91
CA VAL A 170 -39.93 16.47 -15.85
C VAL A 170 -39.01 15.37 -16.37
N ILE A 171 -39.28 14.83 -17.57
CA ILE A 171 -38.38 13.83 -18.21
C ILE A 171 -37.08 14.51 -18.52
N ILE A 172 -37.05 15.71 -19.07
CA ILE A 172 -35.83 16.49 -19.36
C ILE A 172 -35.06 16.75 -18.07
N GLU A 173 -35.75 17.21 -17.00
CA GLU A 173 -35.10 17.43 -15.69
C GLU A 173 -34.40 16.16 -15.17
N HIS A 174 -35.03 15.00 -15.27
CA HIS A 174 -34.42 13.75 -14.86
C HIS A 174 -33.27 13.31 -15.78
N ALA A 175 -33.32 13.59 -17.07
CA ALA A 175 -32.23 13.36 -18.02
C ALA A 175 -31.01 14.25 -17.71
N ASP A 176 -31.23 15.53 -17.45
CA ASP A 176 -30.17 16.49 -17.06
C ASP A 176 -29.50 16.08 -15.72
N ARG A 177 -30.32 15.63 -14.76
CA ARG A 177 -29.80 15.10 -13.50
C ARG A 177 -28.96 13.83 -13.70
N LEU A 178 -29.36 12.96 -14.64
CA LEU A 178 -28.58 11.76 -14.98
C LEU A 178 -27.26 12.13 -15.65
N GLU A 179 -27.28 13.07 -16.60
CA GLU A 179 -26.08 13.58 -17.28
C GLU A 179 -25.05 14.13 -16.27
N LYS A 180 -25.49 15.01 -15.36
CA LYS A 180 -24.64 15.55 -14.28
C LYS A 180 -24.04 14.46 -13.40
N LYS A 181 -24.81 13.40 -13.10
CA LYS A 181 -24.31 12.25 -12.32
C LYS A 181 -23.21 11.49 -13.07
N VAL A 182 -23.43 11.20 -14.35
CA VAL A 182 -22.44 10.50 -15.21
C VAL A 182 -21.18 11.34 -15.33
N TYR A 183 -21.31 12.65 -15.56
CA TYR A 183 -20.17 13.56 -15.61
C TYR A 183 -19.35 13.56 -14.32
N SER A 184 -20.02 13.63 -13.15
CA SER A 184 -19.32 13.58 -11.85
C SER A 184 -18.57 12.25 -11.64
N LEU A 185 -19.12 11.14 -12.12
CA LEU A 185 -18.46 9.82 -12.07
C LEU A 185 -17.21 9.76 -12.95
N ILE A 186 -17.31 10.29 -14.18
CA ILE A 186 -16.19 10.35 -15.13
C ILE A 186 -15.07 11.21 -14.53
N THR A 187 -15.43 12.38 -14.01
CA THR A 187 -14.50 13.33 -13.38
C THR A 187 -13.81 12.71 -12.15
N TYR A 188 -14.58 12.05 -11.28
CA TYR A 188 -14.01 11.36 -10.11
C TYR A 188 -12.98 10.29 -10.51
N ASN A 189 -13.27 9.53 -11.57
CA ASN A 189 -12.33 8.53 -12.09
C ASN A 189 -11.11 9.19 -12.76
N LYS A 190 -11.32 10.21 -13.61
CA LYS A 190 -10.24 10.93 -14.30
C LYS A 190 -9.19 11.49 -13.32
N ILE A 191 -9.64 12.16 -12.25
CA ILE A 191 -8.75 12.70 -11.22
C ILE A 191 -7.90 11.62 -10.56
N GLY A 192 -8.44 10.41 -10.38
CA GLY A 192 -7.67 9.30 -9.79
C GLY A 192 -6.55 8.75 -10.66
N TYR A 193 -6.53 9.07 -11.93
CA TYR A 193 -5.45 8.72 -12.88
C TYR A 193 -4.48 9.88 -13.14
N LEU A 194 -4.77 11.08 -12.62
CA LEU A 194 -3.81 12.18 -12.67
C LEU A 194 -2.62 11.80 -11.80
N GLN A 195 -1.45 11.68 -12.40
CA GLN A 195 -0.21 11.49 -11.67
C GLN A 195 0.42 12.86 -11.47
N ASP A 196 1.01 13.05 -10.31
CA ASP A 196 1.81 14.24 -9.94
C ASP A 196 3.13 14.21 -10.75
N ASN A 197 3.01 14.20 -12.09
CA ASN A 197 4.15 13.98 -12.99
C ASN A 197 4.89 15.26 -13.37
N ASP A 198 4.33 16.44 -13.10
CA ASP A 198 4.95 17.73 -13.40
C ASP A 198 4.98 18.60 -12.13
N GLU A 199 6.10 18.55 -11.43
CA GLU A 199 6.32 19.37 -10.21
C GLU A 199 6.26 20.89 -10.48
N ASP A 200 6.16 21.34 -11.74
CA ASP A 200 6.24 22.75 -12.14
C ASP A 200 4.90 23.38 -12.60
N VAL A 201 3.80 22.61 -12.68
CA VAL A 201 2.52 23.18 -13.10
C VAL A 201 1.88 23.94 -11.95
N LYS A 202 1.89 25.26 -12.06
CA LYS A 202 1.29 26.20 -11.10
C LYS A 202 0.00 26.77 -11.67
N VAL A 203 -1.06 26.69 -10.88
CA VAL A 203 -2.39 27.17 -11.23
C VAL A 203 -2.70 28.43 -10.45
N ASP A 204 -3.09 29.49 -11.12
CA ASP A 204 -3.56 30.71 -10.48
C ASP A 204 -4.95 30.47 -9.87
N MET A 205 -5.00 30.43 -8.53
CA MET A 205 -6.24 30.15 -7.81
C MET A 205 -7.23 31.31 -7.83
N HIS A 206 -6.78 32.54 -8.02
CA HIS A 206 -7.65 33.69 -8.18
C HIS A 206 -8.48 33.53 -9.49
N ASP A 207 -7.83 33.20 -10.60
CA ASP A 207 -8.48 32.97 -11.90
C ASP A 207 -9.46 31.77 -11.84
N VAL A 208 -9.07 30.70 -11.14
CA VAL A 208 -9.96 29.53 -10.91
C VAL A 208 -11.22 29.92 -10.14
N ILE A 209 -11.09 30.72 -9.08
CA ILE A 209 -12.24 31.18 -8.27
C ILE A 209 -13.17 32.07 -9.11
N GLU A 210 -12.61 33.02 -9.86
CA GLU A 210 -13.42 33.89 -10.74
C GLU A 210 -14.20 33.09 -11.79
N LYS A 211 -13.55 32.13 -12.47
CA LYS A 211 -14.20 31.24 -13.46
C LYS A 211 -15.30 30.40 -12.82
N ALA A 212 -15.07 29.85 -11.62
CA ALA A 212 -16.07 29.08 -10.89
C ALA A 212 -17.28 29.93 -10.50
N ILE A 213 -17.07 31.15 -10.01
CA ILE A 213 -18.16 32.08 -9.67
C ILE A 213 -18.97 32.46 -10.91
N LEU A 214 -18.31 32.73 -12.04
CA LEU A 214 -18.98 33.07 -13.31
C LEU A 214 -19.86 31.90 -13.79
N SER A 215 -19.40 30.66 -13.66
CA SER A 215 -20.16 29.47 -14.08
C SER A 215 -21.39 29.21 -13.21
N CYS A 216 -21.35 29.58 -11.93
CA CYS A 216 -22.40 29.29 -10.94
C CYS A 216 -23.36 30.48 -10.67
N LYS A 217 -23.02 31.71 -11.09
CA LYS A 217 -23.75 32.94 -10.73
C LYS A 217 -25.20 33.00 -11.23
N VAL A 218 -25.59 32.12 -12.14
CA VAL A 218 -26.97 32.01 -12.68
C VAL A 218 -27.89 31.25 -11.75
N LEU A 219 -27.39 30.57 -10.73
CA LEU A 219 -28.18 29.59 -9.95
C LEU A 219 -28.92 30.19 -8.76
N ARG A 220 -28.41 31.24 -8.09
CA ARG A 220 -29.05 31.88 -6.92
C ARG A 220 -28.71 33.37 -6.81
N ASN A 221 -29.63 34.23 -7.23
CA ASN A 221 -29.49 35.68 -7.16
C ASN A 221 -29.77 36.28 -5.74
N ASP A 222 -30.22 35.44 -4.82
CA ASP A 222 -30.58 35.81 -3.44
C ASP A 222 -29.40 35.62 -2.46
N VAL A 223 -28.25 35.07 -2.91
CA VAL A 223 -27.06 34.87 -2.11
C VAL A 223 -25.93 35.79 -2.58
N SER A 224 -25.37 36.56 -1.65
CA SER A 224 -24.21 37.41 -1.91
C SER A 224 -22.92 36.58 -1.88
N ILE A 225 -22.02 36.82 -2.83
CA ILE A 225 -20.69 36.19 -2.86
C ILE A 225 -19.65 37.29 -2.62
N ASP A 226 -18.96 37.19 -1.48
CA ASP A 226 -17.89 38.09 -1.07
C ASP A 226 -16.52 37.49 -1.41
N THR A 227 -15.73 38.24 -2.19
CA THR A 227 -14.36 37.89 -2.62
C THR A 227 -13.33 38.92 -2.16
N SER A 228 -13.68 39.79 -1.21
CA SER A 228 -12.82 40.88 -0.75
C SER A 228 -11.49 40.39 -0.13
N ASP A 229 -11.48 39.17 0.42
CA ASP A 229 -10.32 38.55 1.05
C ASP A 229 -9.57 37.56 0.08
N VAL A 230 -9.84 37.66 -1.22
CA VAL A 230 -9.14 36.84 -2.23
C VAL A 230 -7.91 37.60 -2.72
N MET A 231 -6.72 37.10 -2.37
CA MET A 231 -5.43 37.67 -2.81
C MET A 231 -5.13 37.25 -4.26
N ASN A 232 -4.50 38.16 -5.01
CA ASN A 232 -3.95 37.89 -6.34
C ASN A 232 -2.61 37.15 -6.26
N ASP A 233 -2.16 36.57 -7.37
CA ASP A 233 -0.86 35.92 -7.51
C ASP A 233 -0.63 34.75 -6.53
N ILE A 234 -1.69 34.02 -6.18
CA ILE A 234 -1.63 32.84 -5.35
C ILE A 234 -1.73 31.60 -6.24
N TYR A 235 -0.66 30.78 -6.22
CA TYR A 235 -0.52 29.62 -7.07
C TYR A 235 -0.58 28.33 -6.27
N PHE A 236 -1.43 27.39 -6.71
CA PHE A 236 -1.44 26.03 -6.21
C PHE A 236 -0.78 25.11 -7.25
N HIS A 237 -0.15 24.03 -6.76
CA HIS A 237 0.37 22.98 -7.60
C HIS A 237 -0.76 22.10 -8.13
N GLY A 238 -0.73 21.75 -9.45
CA GLY A 238 -1.69 20.84 -10.04
C GLY A 238 -2.23 21.28 -11.38
N GLU A 239 -3.33 20.67 -11.82
CA GLU A 239 -4.02 20.91 -13.08
C GLU A 239 -5.19 21.89 -12.89
N GLU A 240 -5.29 22.93 -13.76
CA GLU A 240 -6.33 23.97 -13.66
C GLU A 240 -7.74 23.38 -13.69
N GLU A 241 -8.03 22.42 -14.59
CA GLU A 241 -9.34 21.78 -14.71
C GLU A 241 -9.75 21.04 -13.43
N ALA A 242 -8.76 20.38 -12.77
CA ALA A 242 -8.99 19.68 -11.52
C ALA A 242 -9.32 20.65 -10.38
N TRP A 243 -8.55 21.74 -10.24
CA TRP A 243 -8.81 22.77 -9.23
C TRP A 243 -10.13 23.50 -9.49
N ARG A 244 -10.42 23.84 -10.76
CA ARG A 244 -11.72 24.41 -11.12
C ARG A 244 -12.88 23.52 -10.69
N THR A 245 -12.78 22.21 -10.99
CA THR A 245 -13.79 21.25 -10.57
C THR A 245 -13.92 21.18 -9.05
N ALA A 246 -12.81 21.24 -8.30
CA ALA A 246 -12.85 21.24 -6.83
C ALA A 246 -13.55 22.50 -6.29
N VAL A 247 -13.21 23.69 -6.80
CA VAL A 247 -13.83 24.96 -6.39
C VAL A 247 -15.31 25.01 -6.78
N GLU A 248 -15.69 24.57 -7.98
CA GLU A 248 -17.09 24.47 -8.40
C GLU A 248 -17.91 23.54 -7.49
N ASN A 249 -17.37 22.39 -7.07
CA ASN A 249 -18.04 21.49 -6.14
C ASN A 249 -18.22 22.11 -4.73
N LEU A 250 -17.22 22.85 -4.25
CA LEU A 250 -17.34 23.57 -2.97
C LEU A 250 -18.36 24.71 -3.07
N LEU A 251 -18.34 25.46 -4.17
CA LEU A 251 -19.27 26.54 -4.41
C LEU A 251 -20.72 26.03 -4.60
N ASP A 252 -20.94 24.95 -5.37
CA ASP A 252 -22.26 24.31 -5.48
C ASP A 252 -22.80 23.87 -4.13
N ASN A 253 -21.92 23.32 -3.27
CA ASN A 253 -22.28 22.95 -1.92
C ASN A 253 -22.65 24.19 -1.07
N ALA A 254 -21.84 25.24 -1.12
CA ALA A 254 -22.10 26.49 -0.42
C ALA A 254 -23.44 27.14 -0.89
N LEU A 255 -23.64 27.28 -2.20
CA LEU A 255 -24.89 27.81 -2.78
C LEU A 255 -26.13 27.02 -2.38
N ARG A 256 -26.01 25.72 -2.16
CA ARG A 256 -27.11 24.84 -1.76
C ARG A 256 -27.57 25.08 -0.32
N TYR A 257 -26.62 25.38 0.56
CA TYR A 257 -26.91 25.47 2.00
C TYR A 257 -26.89 26.89 2.54
N ALA A 258 -26.20 27.83 1.89
CA ALA A 258 -26.16 29.23 2.28
C ALA A 258 -27.61 29.82 2.41
N LYS A 259 -27.78 30.67 3.41
CA LYS A 259 -29.01 31.49 3.61
C LYS A 259 -28.91 32.78 2.82
N SER A 260 -27.80 33.50 2.95
CA SER A 260 -27.64 34.85 2.38
C SER A 260 -26.22 35.20 1.93
N GLU A 261 -25.16 34.53 2.48
CA GLU A 261 -23.76 34.91 2.25
C GLU A 261 -22.87 33.74 2.03
N ILE A 262 -21.97 33.86 1.03
CA ILE A 262 -20.81 32.99 0.81
C ILE A 262 -19.57 33.87 0.77
N ARG A 263 -18.51 33.50 1.49
CA ARG A 263 -17.25 34.25 1.52
C ARG A 263 -16.08 33.37 1.10
N PHE A 264 -15.27 33.88 0.18
CA PHE A 264 -14.01 33.29 -0.23
C PHE A 264 -12.84 33.99 0.46
N THR A 265 -11.88 33.24 0.93
CA THR A 265 -10.59 33.74 1.41
C THR A 265 -9.48 32.96 0.72
N LEU A 266 -8.54 33.66 0.14
CA LEU A 266 -7.37 33.08 -0.52
C LEU A 266 -6.09 33.77 -0.04
N SER A 267 -5.15 32.98 0.47
CA SER A 267 -3.83 33.40 0.93
C SER A 267 -2.77 32.38 0.52
N PRO A 268 -1.47 32.64 0.64
CA PRO A 268 -0.41 31.73 0.22
C PRO A 268 -0.47 30.33 0.85
N GLU A 269 -1.08 30.20 2.01
CA GLU A 269 -1.14 28.92 2.77
C GLU A 269 -2.54 28.35 2.87
N LEU A 270 -3.59 29.09 2.50
CA LEU A 270 -4.97 28.75 2.79
C LEU A 270 -5.92 29.22 1.69
N PHE A 271 -6.74 28.29 1.20
CA PHE A 271 -8.00 28.60 0.53
C PHE A 271 -9.15 28.23 1.45
N GLU A 272 -10.09 29.15 1.68
CA GLU A 272 -11.29 28.96 2.52
C GLU A 272 -12.53 29.39 1.74
N ILE A 273 -13.59 28.59 1.83
CA ILE A 273 -14.94 28.95 1.46
C ILE A 273 -15.86 28.80 2.67
N PHE A 274 -16.56 29.85 3.04
CA PHE A 274 -17.50 29.92 4.12
C PHE A 274 -18.91 30.12 3.58
N ASP A 275 -19.90 29.44 4.16
CA ASP A 275 -21.33 29.68 3.95
C ASP A 275 -22.08 29.87 5.30
N ASP A 276 -23.07 30.74 5.34
CA ASP A 276 -23.92 31.02 6.49
C ASP A 276 -25.06 29.99 6.67
N GLY A 277 -24.88 28.80 6.14
CA GLY A 277 -25.83 27.69 6.21
C GLY A 277 -25.96 27.06 7.60
N PRO A 278 -26.78 26.02 7.72
CA PRO A 278 -26.97 25.31 8.97
C PRO A 278 -25.73 24.53 9.36
N LEU A 279 -25.44 24.49 10.66
CA LEU A 279 -24.33 23.73 11.20
C LEU A 279 -24.46 22.23 10.91
N MET A 280 -23.36 21.56 10.68
CA MET A 280 -23.30 20.11 10.45
C MET A 280 -23.21 19.34 11.78
N ASN A 281 -23.84 18.17 11.84
CA ASN A 281 -23.68 17.26 12.97
C ASN A 281 -22.24 16.68 13.00
N LYS A 282 -21.72 16.41 14.22
CA LYS A 282 -20.36 15.83 14.40
C LYS A 282 -20.15 14.53 13.64
N ASP A 283 -21.10 13.59 13.72
CA ASP A 283 -21.04 12.30 13.02
C ASP A 283 -20.92 12.43 11.49
N ARG A 284 -21.39 13.55 10.97
CA ARG A 284 -21.34 13.87 9.54
C ARG A 284 -20.01 14.49 9.15
N LEU A 285 -19.40 15.31 10.02
CA LEU A 285 -18.08 15.90 9.76
C LEU A 285 -17.01 14.84 9.51
N ASP A 286 -17.01 13.73 10.26
CA ASP A 286 -16.06 12.64 10.14
C ASP A 286 -16.17 11.85 8.81
N LYS A 287 -17.35 11.94 8.16
CA LYS A 287 -17.63 11.19 6.92
C LYS A 287 -17.77 12.09 5.69
N LEU A 288 -17.60 13.38 5.87
CA LEU A 288 -17.96 14.43 4.91
C LEU A 288 -17.36 14.21 3.50
N PHE A 289 -16.15 13.72 3.45
CA PHE A 289 -15.40 13.50 2.21
C PHE A 289 -15.46 12.05 1.69
N LYS A 290 -16.23 11.18 2.35
CA LYS A 290 -16.44 9.82 1.83
C LYS A 290 -17.35 9.86 0.61
N PRO A 291 -17.04 9.08 -0.44
CA PRO A 291 -17.92 8.99 -1.60
C PRO A 291 -19.33 8.53 -1.21
N TYR A 292 -20.36 9.11 -1.83
CA TYR A 292 -21.79 8.79 -1.63
C TYR A 292 -22.40 9.17 -0.28
N GLU A 293 -21.71 9.90 0.56
CA GLU A 293 -22.31 10.50 1.76
C GLU A 293 -23.27 11.63 1.33
N LYS A 294 -24.57 11.43 1.55
CA LYS A 294 -25.63 12.35 1.14
C LYS A 294 -26.08 13.22 2.32
N GLY A 295 -26.15 14.53 2.10
CA GLY A 295 -26.86 15.43 2.99
C GLY A 295 -28.37 15.42 2.75
N ASN A 296 -29.13 16.03 3.65
CA ASN A 296 -30.61 16.11 3.57
C ASN A 296 -31.15 16.73 2.26
N LYS A 297 -30.32 17.48 1.53
CA LYS A 297 -30.59 18.07 0.22
C LYS A 297 -29.53 17.67 -0.83
N GLY A 298 -28.66 16.71 -0.52
CA GLY A 298 -27.51 16.37 -1.36
C GLY A 298 -27.91 15.57 -2.61
N ASN A 299 -27.30 15.90 -3.78
CA ASN A 299 -27.57 15.20 -5.02
C ASN A 299 -26.92 13.78 -5.00
N PHE A 300 -25.65 13.67 -5.35
CA PHE A 300 -25.01 12.37 -5.62
C PHE A 300 -24.01 11.93 -4.53
N GLY A 301 -23.58 12.87 -3.66
CA GLY A 301 -22.59 12.60 -2.61
C GLY A 301 -21.17 12.42 -3.12
N LEU A 302 -20.85 12.79 -4.39
CA LEU A 302 -19.51 12.74 -4.94
C LEU A 302 -18.77 14.09 -4.89
N GLY A 303 -19.47 15.23 -4.80
CA GLY A 303 -18.83 16.55 -4.93
C GLY A 303 -17.67 16.75 -3.94
N LEU A 304 -17.92 16.55 -2.64
CA LEU A 304 -16.86 16.70 -1.62
C LEU A 304 -15.79 15.61 -1.71
N SER A 305 -16.12 14.41 -2.16
CA SER A 305 -15.11 13.37 -2.40
C SER A 305 -14.23 13.67 -3.61
N ILE A 306 -14.75 14.38 -4.62
CA ILE A 306 -13.96 14.94 -5.74
C ILE A 306 -12.96 15.96 -5.20
N VAL A 307 -13.41 16.91 -4.35
CA VAL A 307 -12.53 17.90 -3.71
C VAL A 307 -11.39 17.20 -2.95
N LYS A 308 -11.73 16.22 -2.11
CA LYS A 308 -10.75 15.44 -1.35
C LYS A 308 -9.75 14.75 -2.27
N ARG A 309 -10.21 14.15 -3.36
CA ARG A 309 -9.37 13.44 -4.31
C ARG A 309 -8.40 14.39 -5.05
N VAL A 310 -8.85 15.59 -5.45
CA VAL A 310 -7.97 16.64 -6.02
C VAL A 310 -6.90 17.02 -5.02
N CYS A 311 -7.29 17.33 -3.77
CA CYS A 311 -6.34 17.69 -2.72
C CYS A 311 -5.31 16.58 -2.46
N ASP A 312 -5.75 15.32 -2.36
CA ASP A 312 -4.87 14.17 -2.11
C ASP A 312 -3.89 13.93 -3.28
N THR A 313 -4.35 14.14 -4.53
CA THR A 313 -3.54 13.98 -5.73
C THR A 313 -2.39 15.00 -5.77
N PHE A 314 -2.67 16.25 -5.42
CA PHE A 314 -1.69 17.34 -5.50
C PHE A 314 -1.03 17.69 -4.14
N GLY A 315 -1.21 16.86 -3.12
CA GLY A 315 -0.51 17.00 -1.83
C GLY A 315 -1.10 18.04 -0.89
N TYR A 316 -2.37 18.39 -1.05
CA TYR A 316 -3.10 19.29 -0.16
C TYR A 316 -4.00 18.52 0.81
N CYS A 317 -4.39 19.20 1.90
CA CYS A 317 -5.41 18.73 2.85
C CYS A 317 -6.67 19.55 2.70
N VAL A 318 -7.83 18.89 2.79
CA VAL A 318 -9.13 19.57 2.91
C VAL A 318 -9.80 19.17 4.21
N VAL A 319 -10.38 20.16 4.90
CA VAL A 319 -11.18 19.98 6.12
C VAL A 319 -12.49 20.75 6.01
N GLY A 320 -13.52 20.25 6.66
CA GLY A 320 -14.80 20.95 6.82
C GLY A 320 -15.09 21.10 8.30
N GLU A 321 -15.47 22.31 8.73
CA GLU A 321 -15.70 22.65 10.12
C GLU A 321 -16.94 23.53 10.28
N ASN A 322 -17.57 23.45 11.44
CA ASN A 322 -18.57 24.43 11.84
C ASN A 322 -17.86 25.67 12.41
N LYS A 323 -18.27 26.84 11.94
CA LYS A 323 -17.83 28.14 12.44
C LYS A 323 -19.09 28.89 12.93
N ASN A 324 -19.00 29.54 14.07
CA ASN A 324 -20.12 30.18 14.84
C ASN A 324 -21.50 30.28 14.16
N ASP A 325 -21.57 30.84 12.94
CA ASP A 325 -22.80 31.12 12.22
C ASP A 325 -22.95 30.38 10.90
N GLY A 326 -22.10 29.37 10.62
CA GLY A 326 -22.12 28.66 9.35
C GLY A 326 -21.13 27.52 9.26
N VAL A 327 -20.80 27.15 8.04
CA VAL A 327 -19.88 26.06 7.71
C VAL A 327 -18.70 26.61 6.90
N VAL A 328 -17.51 26.07 7.14
CA VAL A 328 -16.29 26.45 6.43
C VAL A 328 -15.57 25.23 5.89
N PHE A 329 -15.11 25.31 4.64
CA PHE A 329 -14.20 24.35 4.03
C PHE A 329 -12.85 25.02 3.80
N ARG A 330 -11.78 24.35 4.22
CA ARG A 330 -10.40 24.84 4.12
C ARG A 330 -9.54 23.86 3.35
N ILE A 331 -8.73 24.40 2.43
CA ILE A 331 -7.70 23.68 1.71
C ILE A 331 -6.36 24.32 2.06
N TYR A 332 -5.39 23.50 2.48
CA TYR A 332 -4.05 23.95 2.85
C TYR A 332 -3.00 22.90 2.46
N CYS A 333 -1.76 23.33 2.28
CA CYS A 333 -0.66 22.45 1.90
C CYS A 333 -0.34 21.45 3.01
N ASN A 334 -0.19 20.16 2.67
CA ASN A 334 0.16 19.11 3.61
C ASN A 334 1.68 19.08 3.86
N ASN A 335 2.16 19.89 4.81
CA ASN A 335 3.59 19.99 5.17
C ASN A 335 4.24 18.67 5.67
N THR A 336 3.48 17.61 5.88
CA THR A 336 3.99 16.30 6.35
C THR A 336 4.66 15.50 5.24
N LYS A 337 4.24 15.65 3.97
CA LYS A 337 4.88 14.96 2.82
C LYS A 337 6.18 15.62 2.35
N ALA A 338 6.39 16.91 2.61
CA ALA A 338 7.61 17.63 2.24
C ALA A 338 8.84 17.20 3.06
N LYS A 339 8.68 16.64 4.25
CA LYS A 339 9.79 16.16 5.10
C LYS A 339 10.28 14.74 4.77
N GLY A 340 9.52 13.95 4.04
CA GLY A 340 9.88 12.57 3.66
C GLY A 340 10.78 12.45 2.41
N LYS A 341 10.78 13.46 1.52
CA LYS A 341 11.57 13.44 0.26
C LYS A 341 13.02 13.98 0.39
N LYS A 342 13.47 14.38 1.60
CA LYS A 342 14.85 14.91 1.84
C LYS A 342 15.82 13.92 2.51
N LYS A 343 15.52 12.62 2.53
CA LYS A 343 16.45 11.58 2.99
C LYS A 343 16.41 10.39 2.03
N VAL A 344 17.06 10.50 0.90
CA VAL A 344 17.75 9.42 0.19
C VAL A 344 18.97 10.05 -0.49
#